data_6b7d8e9ace0ec0f2a12f6e7c4cf1b195
#
_entry.id   6b7d8e9ace0ec0f2a12f6e7c4cf1b195
#
_cell.length_a   1.000
_cell.length_b   1.000
_cell.length_c   1.000
_cell.angle_alpha   90.00
_cell.angle_beta   90.00
_cell.angle_gamma   90.00
#
_symmetry.space_group_name_H-M   'P 1'
#
loop_
_entity.id
_entity.type
_entity.pdbx_description
1 polymer ?
#
loop_
_entity_poly.entity_id
_entity_poly.type
_entity_poly.pdbx_seq_one_letter_code
_entity_poly.pdbx_strand_id
1 'polypeptide(L)'
;MRARLLVLLVLAALSGVGASAGARPHKAAALVAPRIPALPARGIEPLNACPIPTRFRPAFNRAARDTGFQLSMLVAVAEVESRFEPTARSSADARGLLQVLPSTAASLKLNADDPESNVLAGARYLKLLLDRYHSTDGALSAYNAGPTAVDRARGVAPSTETLTYVANVQSRWRALAGCQ
;
A
#
# COMPACT_ATOMS: atom_id res chain seq x y z
N MET A 1 -1.92 -37.09 -33.42
CA MET A 1 -1.77 -38.41 -32.75
C MET A 1 -2.23 -38.24 -31.31
N ARG A 2 -3.33 -38.93 -30.93
CA ARG A 2 -4.00 -38.83 -29.63
C ARG A 2 -3.45 -39.94 -28.73
N ALA A 3 -2.91 -39.62 -27.56
CA ALA A 3 -2.60 -40.59 -26.52
C ALA A 3 -3.60 -40.40 -25.36
N ARG A 4 -4.48 -41.40 -25.23
CA ARG A 4 -5.41 -41.59 -24.09
C ARG A 4 -4.68 -42.38 -23.02
N LEU A 5 -4.63 -41.89 -21.82
CA LEU A 5 -4.16 -42.63 -20.62
C LEU A 5 -5.37 -43.14 -19.86
N LEU A 6 -5.45 -44.46 -19.75
CA LEU A 6 -6.44 -45.19 -18.94
C LEU A 6 -6.04 -45.16 -17.48
N VAL A 7 -6.98 -44.82 -16.59
CA VAL A 7 -6.86 -45.01 -15.16
C VAL A 7 -7.59 -46.25 -14.77
N LEU A 8 -6.87 -47.21 -14.21
CA LEU A 8 -7.40 -48.48 -13.62
C LEU A 8 -7.87 -48.23 -12.19
N LEU A 9 -9.14 -48.50 -11.95
CA LEU A 9 -9.76 -48.61 -10.62
C LEU A 9 -9.51 -50.02 -10.07
N VAL A 10 -8.88 -50.12 -8.91
CA VAL A 10 -8.79 -51.37 -8.13
C VAL A 10 -9.75 -51.24 -6.94
N LEU A 11 -10.83 -52.01 -6.99
CA LEU A 11 -11.70 -52.27 -5.85
C LEU A 11 -11.13 -53.45 -5.05
N ALA A 12 -10.87 -53.24 -3.76
CA ALA A 12 -10.65 -54.34 -2.82
C ALA A 12 -11.74 -54.31 -1.74
N ALA A 13 -12.62 -55.28 -1.83
CA ALA A 13 -13.60 -55.60 -0.79
C ALA A 13 -12.96 -56.55 0.24
N LEU A 14 -13.07 -56.24 1.51
CA LEU A 14 -12.78 -57.17 2.60
C LEU A 14 -13.90 -57.07 3.62
N SER A 15 -14.71 -58.14 3.64
CA SER A 15 -15.71 -58.43 4.64
C SER A 15 -15.04 -59.01 5.90
N GLY A 16 -15.32 -58.45 7.06
CA GLY A 16 -14.89 -58.97 8.37
C GLY A 16 -16.02 -58.86 9.38
N VAL A 17 -16.61 -59.99 9.69
CA VAL A 17 -17.62 -60.22 10.76
C VAL A 17 -16.91 -60.26 12.11
N GLY A 18 -17.47 -59.67 13.15
CA GLY A 18 -17.07 -60.04 14.48
C GLY A 18 -17.41 -59.13 15.65
N ALA A 19 -18.36 -59.56 16.43
CA ALA A 19 -18.52 -59.42 17.88
C ALA A 19 -18.98 -58.09 18.48
N SER A 20 -20.25 -58.10 18.82
CA SER A 20 -20.95 -57.27 19.80
C SER A 20 -20.36 -57.49 21.21
N ALA A 21 -19.75 -56.46 21.81
CA ALA A 21 -19.51 -56.36 23.24
C ALA A 21 -20.23 -55.11 23.77
N GLY A 22 -21.24 -55.31 24.57
CA GLY A 22 -22.03 -54.25 25.19
C GLY A 22 -21.21 -53.39 26.15
N ALA A 23 -20.91 -52.20 25.75
CA ALA A 23 -20.33 -51.18 26.62
C ALA A 23 -21.45 -50.33 27.25
N ARG A 24 -21.54 -50.34 28.57
CA ARG A 24 -22.42 -49.46 29.35
C ARG A 24 -22.04 -48.01 29.13
N PRO A 25 -23.00 -47.10 28.97
CA PRO A 25 -22.66 -45.67 28.80
C PRO A 25 -22.11 -45.11 30.13
N HIS A 26 -20.85 -44.82 30.17
CA HIS A 26 -20.28 -43.95 31.19
C HIS A 26 -20.80 -42.55 30.96
N LYS A 27 -21.53 -42.03 31.95
CA LYS A 27 -21.99 -40.65 32.03
C LYS A 27 -20.73 -39.74 32.08
N ALA A 28 -20.32 -39.22 30.94
CA ALA A 28 -19.20 -38.24 30.87
C ALA A 28 -19.65 -36.99 31.62
N ALA A 29 -18.99 -36.68 32.73
CA ALA A 29 -19.13 -35.39 33.39
C ALA A 29 -18.62 -34.34 32.43
N ALA A 30 -19.47 -33.40 32.01
CA ALA A 30 -19.10 -32.27 31.21
C ALA A 30 -18.11 -31.39 32.03
N LEU A 31 -16.85 -31.43 31.66
CA LEU A 31 -15.85 -30.46 32.14
C LEU A 31 -16.26 -29.08 31.63
N VAL A 32 -16.85 -28.27 32.53
CA VAL A 32 -17.11 -26.85 32.25
C VAL A 32 -15.73 -26.19 32.15
N ALA A 33 -15.34 -25.88 30.92
CA ALA A 33 -14.11 -25.09 30.67
C ALA A 33 -14.25 -23.73 31.37
N PRO A 34 -13.19 -23.26 32.07
CA PRO A 34 -13.23 -21.94 32.69
C PRO A 34 -13.41 -20.89 31.60
N ARG A 35 -14.45 -20.03 31.76
CA ARG A 35 -14.63 -18.85 30.91
C ARG A 35 -13.46 -17.91 31.18
N ILE A 36 -12.50 -17.86 30.24
CA ILE A 36 -11.49 -16.81 30.19
C ILE A 36 -12.24 -15.51 29.89
N PRO A 37 -12.17 -14.47 30.75
CA PRO A 37 -12.75 -13.18 30.43
C PRO A 37 -12.14 -12.67 29.13
N ALA A 38 -12.97 -12.25 28.17
CA ALA A 38 -12.49 -11.59 26.97
C ALA A 38 -11.71 -10.36 27.38
N LEU A 39 -10.41 -10.32 27.07
CA LEU A 39 -9.62 -9.11 27.19
C LEU A 39 -10.29 -8.02 26.35
N PRO A 40 -10.41 -6.77 26.87
CA PRO A 40 -10.90 -5.67 26.06
C PRO A 40 -10.08 -5.62 24.79
N ALA A 41 -10.73 -5.57 23.62
CA ALA A 41 -10.10 -5.35 22.35
C ALA A 41 -9.43 -3.96 22.37
N ARG A 42 -8.24 -3.88 22.94
CA ARG A 42 -7.33 -2.79 22.61
C ARG A 42 -7.08 -2.99 21.12
N GLY A 43 -7.45 -1.96 20.32
CA GLY A 43 -7.11 -1.92 18.93
C GLY A 43 -5.62 -2.26 18.80
N ILE A 44 -5.34 -3.44 18.27
CA ILE A 44 -3.96 -3.83 17.95
C ILE A 44 -3.59 -2.92 16.78
N GLU A 45 -2.90 -1.81 17.08
CA GLU A 45 -2.19 -1.08 16.03
C GLU A 45 -1.32 -2.12 15.34
N PRO A 46 -1.43 -2.28 14.02
CA PRO A 46 -0.60 -3.24 13.32
C PRO A 46 0.86 -2.91 13.63
N LEU A 47 1.65 -3.93 13.98
CA LEU A 47 3.05 -3.81 14.39
C LEU A 47 3.93 -3.02 13.41
N ASN A 48 3.41 -2.72 12.22
CA ASN A 48 4.03 -1.98 11.13
C ASN A 48 3.12 -0.90 10.55
N ALA A 49 2.41 -0.13 11.39
CA ALA A 49 1.63 0.99 10.87
C ALA A 49 2.55 2.05 10.23
N CYS A 50 2.21 2.48 9.01
CA CYS A 50 2.92 3.60 8.40
C CYS A 50 2.80 4.86 9.28
N PRO A 51 3.87 5.68 9.42
CA PRO A 51 3.90 6.87 10.28
C PRO A 51 3.12 8.04 9.65
N ILE A 52 1.82 7.86 9.48
CA ILE A 52 0.91 8.89 8.97
C ILE A 52 0.18 9.52 10.15
N PRO A 53 0.16 10.86 10.28
CA PRO A 53 -0.70 11.50 11.26
C PRO A 53 -2.14 11.01 11.13
N THR A 54 -2.78 10.63 12.23
CA THR A 54 -4.07 9.90 12.26
C THR A 54 -5.13 10.59 11.39
N ARG A 55 -5.19 11.93 11.42
CA ARG A 55 -6.14 12.73 10.64
C ARG A 55 -6.01 12.57 9.12
N PHE A 56 -4.84 12.19 8.61
CA PHE A 56 -4.60 12.05 7.16
C PHE A 56 -4.61 10.59 6.70
N ARG A 57 -4.60 9.62 7.62
CA ARG A 57 -4.58 8.19 7.28
C ARG A 57 -5.70 7.78 6.30
N PRO A 58 -6.97 8.23 6.45
CA PRO A 58 -8.02 7.90 5.48
C PRO A 58 -7.71 8.37 4.06
N ALA A 59 -7.16 9.59 3.91
CA ALA A 59 -6.79 10.15 2.61
C ALA A 59 -5.69 9.34 1.92
N PHE A 60 -4.62 8.98 2.65
CA PHE A 60 -3.54 8.16 2.13
C PHE A 60 -4.01 6.75 1.76
N ASN A 61 -4.82 6.11 2.59
CA ASN A 61 -5.39 4.79 2.30
C ASN A 61 -6.27 4.82 1.03
N ARG A 62 -7.06 5.88 0.87
CA ARG A 62 -7.88 6.08 -0.34
C ARG A 62 -7.01 6.26 -1.58
N ALA A 63 -6.00 7.12 -1.51
CA ALA A 63 -5.09 7.38 -2.62
C ALA A 63 -4.29 6.12 -3.02
N ALA A 64 -3.81 5.33 -2.04
CA ALA A 64 -3.13 4.07 -2.29
C ALA A 64 -4.03 3.07 -3.04
N ARG A 65 -5.29 2.93 -2.63
CA ARG A 65 -6.27 2.07 -3.33
C ARG A 65 -6.61 2.57 -4.73
N ASP A 66 -6.77 3.89 -4.90
CA ASP A 66 -7.13 4.50 -6.20
C ASP A 66 -6.02 4.32 -7.24
N THR A 67 -4.77 4.42 -6.82
CA THR A 67 -3.60 4.42 -7.72
C THR A 67 -2.84 3.10 -7.80
N GLY A 68 -3.08 2.19 -6.85
CA GLY A 68 -2.33 0.93 -6.72
C GLY A 68 -0.93 1.10 -6.13
N PHE A 69 -0.56 2.30 -5.65
CA PHE A 69 0.71 2.49 -4.96
C PHE A 69 0.72 1.81 -3.59
N GLN A 70 1.89 1.33 -3.19
CA GLN A 70 2.14 0.96 -1.80
C GLN A 70 1.96 2.20 -0.91
N LEU A 71 1.31 2.02 0.23
CA LEU A 71 1.11 3.11 1.19
C LEU A 71 2.44 3.74 1.62
N SER A 72 3.46 2.90 1.84
CA SER A 72 4.84 3.32 2.16
C SER A 72 5.46 4.28 1.13
N MET A 73 5.14 4.11 -0.16
CA MET A 73 5.62 5.01 -1.21
C MET A 73 5.00 6.41 -1.08
N LEU A 74 3.68 6.48 -0.92
CA LEU A 74 2.99 7.77 -0.76
C LEU A 74 3.43 8.49 0.53
N VAL A 75 3.67 7.74 1.60
CA VAL A 75 4.20 8.26 2.87
C VAL A 75 5.60 8.83 2.68
N ALA A 76 6.48 8.11 1.98
CA ALA A 76 7.84 8.58 1.70
C ALA A 76 7.83 9.90 0.92
N VAL A 77 6.96 10.01 -0.10
CA VAL A 77 6.79 11.26 -0.85
C VAL A 77 6.31 12.39 0.06
N ALA A 78 5.25 12.17 0.87
CA ALA A 78 4.72 13.20 1.76
C ALA A 78 5.73 13.70 2.81
N GLU A 79 6.54 12.80 3.35
CA GLU A 79 7.59 13.18 4.30
C GLU A 79 8.67 14.05 3.66
N VAL A 80 9.07 13.73 2.44
CA VAL A 80 10.08 14.51 1.72
C VAL A 80 9.50 15.84 1.24
N GLU A 81 8.25 15.86 0.77
CA GLU A 81 7.61 17.06 0.22
C GLU A 81 7.23 18.10 1.28
N SER A 82 6.63 17.66 2.37
CA SER A 82 6.04 18.59 3.34
C SER A 82 6.25 18.22 4.80
N ARG A 83 6.80 17.04 5.11
CA ARG A 83 6.80 16.45 6.45
C ARG A 83 5.39 16.39 7.05
N PHE A 84 4.39 16.10 6.20
CA PHE A 84 2.97 16.10 6.52
C PHE A 84 2.40 17.46 6.94
N GLU A 85 3.01 18.58 6.54
CA GLU A 85 2.46 19.92 6.78
C GLU A 85 1.39 20.25 5.72
N PRO A 86 0.09 20.30 6.07
CA PRO A 86 -0.98 20.48 5.10
C PRO A 86 -1.04 21.88 4.51
N THR A 87 -0.42 22.85 5.17
CA THR A 87 -0.37 24.26 4.73
C THR A 87 0.96 24.63 4.07
N ALA A 88 1.85 23.64 3.83
CA ALA A 88 3.12 23.88 3.19
C ALA A 88 2.94 24.52 1.81
N ARG A 89 3.78 25.51 1.51
CA ARG A 89 3.85 26.16 0.19
C ARG A 89 5.31 26.34 -0.22
N SER A 90 5.60 25.99 -1.47
CA SER A 90 6.91 26.27 -2.06
C SER A 90 6.93 27.62 -2.77
N SER A 91 8.12 28.08 -3.16
CA SER A 91 8.30 29.27 -3.99
C SER A 91 7.70 29.14 -5.40
N ALA A 92 7.50 27.90 -5.87
CA ALA A 92 6.85 27.57 -7.13
C ALA A 92 5.33 27.43 -7.00
N ASP A 93 4.74 27.79 -5.83
CA ASP A 93 3.31 27.65 -5.49
C ASP A 93 2.84 26.18 -5.43
N ALA A 94 3.74 25.22 -5.22
CA ALA A 94 3.33 23.87 -4.87
C ALA A 94 2.72 23.85 -3.45
N ARG A 95 1.69 23.05 -3.20
CA ARG A 95 0.85 23.15 -2.01
C ARG A 95 0.62 21.83 -1.33
N GLY A 96 0.52 21.88 -0.01
CA GLY A 96 -0.01 20.83 0.86
C GLY A 96 0.89 19.61 1.01
N LEU A 97 0.27 18.52 1.43
CA LEU A 97 0.94 17.30 1.88
C LEU A 97 1.87 16.67 0.82
N LEU A 98 1.46 16.69 -0.44
CA LEU A 98 2.23 16.14 -1.57
C LEU A 98 2.76 17.23 -2.51
N GLN A 99 2.79 18.49 -2.06
CA GLN A 99 3.33 19.64 -2.81
C GLN A 99 2.86 19.68 -4.27
N VAL A 100 1.53 19.66 -4.46
CA VAL A 100 0.93 19.65 -5.79
C VAL A 100 0.72 21.08 -6.28
N LEU A 101 1.10 21.36 -7.52
CA LEU A 101 0.77 22.64 -8.17
C LEU A 101 -0.74 22.77 -8.37
N PRO A 102 -1.34 23.96 -8.14
CA PRO A 102 -2.78 24.18 -8.37
C PRO A 102 -3.23 23.81 -9.78
N SER A 103 -2.41 24.08 -10.79
CA SER A 103 -2.71 23.70 -12.18
C SER A 103 -2.76 22.18 -12.38
N THR A 104 -1.88 21.44 -11.73
CA THR A 104 -1.86 19.96 -11.75
C THR A 104 -3.12 19.42 -11.06
N ALA A 105 -3.45 19.90 -9.87
CA ALA A 105 -4.67 19.49 -9.16
C ALA A 105 -5.94 19.81 -9.99
N ALA A 106 -6.02 21.01 -10.57
CA ALA A 106 -7.14 21.42 -11.41
C ALA A 106 -7.31 20.53 -12.66
N SER A 107 -6.20 20.12 -13.31
CA SER A 107 -6.26 19.19 -14.46
C SER A 107 -6.84 17.81 -14.09
N LEU A 108 -6.70 17.43 -12.83
CA LEU A 108 -7.26 16.20 -12.25
C LEU A 108 -8.65 16.41 -11.63
N LYS A 109 -9.23 17.62 -11.73
CA LYS A 109 -10.50 18.05 -11.12
C LYS A 109 -10.48 17.92 -9.59
N LEU A 110 -9.33 18.26 -8.98
CA LEU A 110 -9.06 18.21 -7.54
C LEU A 110 -8.59 19.59 -7.04
N ASN A 111 -8.61 19.78 -5.72
CA ASN A 111 -8.20 21.01 -5.06
C ASN A 111 -6.86 20.80 -4.32
N ALA A 112 -5.84 21.60 -4.67
CA ALA A 112 -4.52 21.50 -4.03
C ALA A 112 -4.51 21.98 -2.56
N ASP A 113 -5.46 22.83 -2.17
CA ASP A 113 -5.53 23.40 -0.81
C ASP A 113 -6.32 22.52 0.18
N ASP A 114 -7.10 21.55 -0.31
CA ASP A 114 -7.78 20.57 0.53
C ASP A 114 -6.87 19.35 0.78
N PRO A 115 -6.57 19.00 2.03
CA PRO A 115 -5.58 17.94 2.31
C PRO A 115 -5.94 16.58 1.72
N GLU A 116 -7.20 16.17 1.74
CA GLU A 116 -7.63 14.88 1.17
C GLU A 116 -7.49 14.87 -0.36
N SER A 117 -7.97 15.94 -0.98
CA SER A 117 -7.87 16.17 -2.42
C SER A 117 -6.42 16.29 -2.88
N ASN A 118 -5.56 16.95 -2.09
CA ASN A 118 -4.13 17.09 -2.33
C ASN A 118 -3.41 15.75 -2.38
N VAL A 119 -3.64 14.88 -1.40
CA VAL A 119 -3.05 13.52 -1.37
C VAL A 119 -3.50 12.71 -2.60
N LEU A 120 -4.77 12.79 -2.96
CA LEU A 120 -5.28 12.09 -4.15
C LEU A 120 -4.68 12.67 -5.44
N ALA A 121 -4.57 14.00 -5.54
CA ALA A 121 -3.99 14.67 -6.71
C ALA A 121 -2.51 14.30 -6.90
N GLY A 122 -1.72 14.35 -5.84
CA GLY A 122 -0.30 13.99 -5.89
C GLY A 122 -0.09 12.52 -6.25
N ALA A 123 -0.88 11.61 -5.65
CA ALA A 123 -0.80 10.19 -5.97
C ALA A 123 -1.19 9.90 -7.44
N ARG A 124 -2.26 10.50 -7.95
CA ARG A 124 -2.67 10.36 -9.35
C ARG A 124 -1.64 10.95 -10.31
N TYR A 125 -1.09 12.11 -9.98
CA TYR A 125 -0.05 12.71 -10.80
C TYR A 125 1.21 11.84 -10.85
N LEU A 126 1.66 11.32 -9.71
CA LEU A 126 2.79 10.39 -9.67
C LEU A 126 2.50 9.11 -10.49
N LYS A 127 1.26 8.60 -10.44
CA LYS A 127 0.84 7.47 -11.26
C LYS A 127 0.93 7.75 -12.76
N LEU A 128 0.45 8.92 -13.21
CA LEU A 128 0.58 9.34 -14.60
C LEU A 128 2.04 9.43 -15.05
N LEU A 129 2.92 9.92 -14.17
CA LEU A 129 4.35 9.98 -14.45
C LEU A 129 4.98 8.59 -14.50
N LEU A 130 4.60 7.68 -13.60
CA LEU A 130 5.08 6.30 -13.62
C LEU A 130 4.64 5.57 -14.90
N ASP A 131 3.40 5.78 -15.34
CA ASP A 131 2.90 5.21 -16.59
C ASP A 131 3.59 5.77 -17.82
N ARG A 132 4.02 7.05 -17.78
CA ARG A 132 4.76 7.69 -18.86
C ARG A 132 6.21 7.22 -18.96
N TYR A 133 6.91 7.15 -17.83
CA TYR A 133 8.35 6.89 -17.83
C TYR A 133 8.72 5.42 -17.56
N HIS A 134 7.78 4.59 -17.13
CA HIS A 134 7.98 3.17 -16.81
C HIS A 134 9.16 2.91 -15.85
N SER A 135 9.50 3.92 -15.05
CA SER A 135 10.62 3.93 -14.12
C SER A 135 10.25 4.76 -12.89
N THR A 136 10.46 4.20 -11.71
CA THR A 136 10.24 4.92 -10.44
C THR A 136 11.13 6.17 -10.36
N ASP A 137 12.39 6.06 -10.76
CA ASP A 137 13.34 7.18 -10.74
C ASP A 137 12.93 8.27 -11.73
N GLY A 138 12.53 7.88 -12.93
CA GLY A 138 12.00 8.80 -13.94
C GLY A 138 10.73 9.50 -13.47
N ALA A 139 9.81 8.76 -12.84
CA ALA A 139 8.57 9.32 -12.31
C ALA A 139 8.82 10.31 -11.16
N LEU A 140 9.66 9.95 -10.20
CA LEU A 140 10.05 10.84 -9.09
C LEU A 140 10.80 12.07 -9.58
N SER A 141 11.71 11.89 -10.54
CA SER A 141 12.41 13.01 -11.16
C SER A 141 11.45 13.97 -11.86
N ALA A 142 10.48 13.44 -12.60
CA ALA A 142 9.46 14.25 -13.27
C ALA A 142 8.50 14.91 -12.30
N TYR A 143 8.22 14.27 -11.17
CA TYR A 143 7.41 14.84 -10.09
C TYR A 143 8.06 16.11 -9.53
N ASN A 144 9.37 16.06 -9.25
CA ASN A 144 10.13 17.17 -8.68
C ASN A 144 10.51 18.23 -9.74
N ALA A 145 11.13 17.82 -10.86
CA ALA A 145 11.70 18.75 -11.85
C ALA A 145 10.77 19.05 -13.03
N GLY A 146 9.63 18.39 -13.11
CA GLY A 146 8.70 18.45 -14.23
C GLY A 146 9.08 17.51 -15.40
N PRO A 147 8.08 17.06 -16.17
CA PRO A 147 8.26 16.14 -17.30
C PRO A 147 9.26 16.63 -18.34
N THR A 148 9.25 17.91 -18.66
CA THR A 148 10.15 18.51 -19.66
C THR A 148 11.63 18.33 -19.32
N ALA A 149 12.00 18.38 -18.03
CA ALA A 149 13.38 18.17 -17.60
C ALA A 149 13.85 16.73 -17.83
N VAL A 150 12.97 15.76 -17.54
CA VAL A 150 13.23 14.33 -17.73
C VAL A 150 13.29 13.99 -19.22
N ASP A 151 12.38 14.51 -20.04
CA ASP A 151 12.38 14.32 -21.49
C ASP A 151 13.67 14.85 -22.12
N ARG A 152 14.11 16.03 -21.71
CA ARG A 152 15.36 16.64 -22.20
C ARG A 152 16.59 15.83 -21.79
N ALA A 153 16.60 15.32 -20.56
CA ALA A 153 17.68 14.49 -20.05
C ALA A 153 17.64 13.05 -20.60
N ARG A 154 16.54 12.61 -21.19
CA ARG A 154 16.26 11.21 -21.59
C ARG A 154 16.43 10.24 -20.44
N GLY A 155 16.09 10.67 -19.21
CA GLY A 155 16.24 9.94 -17.97
C GLY A 155 16.05 10.86 -16.77
N VAL A 156 16.65 10.53 -15.63
CA VAL A 156 16.59 11.37 -14.43
C VAL A 156 17.20 12.74 -14.71
N ALA A 157 16.50 13.83 -14.37
CA ALA A 157 17.02 15.18 -14.55
C ALA A 157 18.29 15.38 -13.69
N PRO A 158 19.39 15.90 -14.27
CA PRO A 158 20.72 15.85 -13.65
C PRO A 158 20.98 16.97 -12.62
N SER A 159 19.95 17.70 -12.15
CA SER A 159 20.13 18.71 -11.11
C SER A 159 20.41 18.04 -9.76
N THR A 160 21.29 18.64 -8.96
CA THR A 160 21.59 18.16 -7.60
C THR A 160 20.33 18.06 -6.75
N GLU A 161 19.41 19.02 -6.87
CA GLU A 161 18.13 19.03 -6.18
C GLU A 161 17.31 17.77 -6.50
N THR A 162 17.12 17.50 -7.80
CA THR A 162 16.30 16.36 -8.24
C THR A 162 16.95 15.01 -7.91
N LEU A 163 18.26 14.89 -8.06
CA LEU A 163 18.99 13.68 -7.68
C LEU A 163 18.85 13.40 -6.18
N THR A 164 18.99 14.44 -5.35
CA THR A 164 18.80 14.35 -3.90
C THR A 164 17.38 13.99 -3.54
N TYR A 165 16.39 14.60 -4.20
CA TYR A 165 14.98 14.28 -4.01
C TYR A 165 14.67 12.81 -4.28
N VAL A 166 15.06 12.30 -5.45
CA VAL A 166 14.87 10.90 -5.83
C VAL A 166 15.53 9.96 -4.81
N ALA A 167 16.78 10.25 -4.43
CA ALA A 167 17.49 9.43 -3.44
C ALA A 167 16.81 9.43 -2.06
N ASN A 168 16.32 10.60 -1.59
CA ASN A 168 15.62 10.73 -0.31
C ASN A 168 14.30 9.97 -0.31
N VAL A 169 13.47 10.13 -1.34
CA VAL A 169 12.20 9.40 -1.43
C VAL A 169 12.44 7.90 -1.46
N GLN A 170 13.37 7.42 -2.27
CA GLN A 170 13.69 6.00 -2.35
C GLN A 170 14.25 5.43 -1.04
N SER A 171 15.15 6.16 -0.39
CA SER A 171 15.69 5.78 0.91
C SER A 171 14.59 5.64 1.95
N ARG A 172 13.69 6.63 1.99
CA ARG A 172 12.56 6.61 2.92
C ARG A 172 11.57 5.50 2.61
N TRP A 173 11.23 5.30 1.34
CA TRP A 173 10.36 4.21 0.91
C TRP A 173 10.89 2.84 1.33
N ARG A 174 12.21 2.58 1.12
CA ARG A 174 12.85 1.33 1.58
C ARG A 174 12.79 1.18 3.10
N ALA A 175 13.02 2.26 3.86
CA ALA A 175 12.93 2.25 5.31
C ALA A 175 11.51 1.96 5.84
N LEU A 176 10.49 2.26 5.04
CA LEU A 176 9.08 2.03 5.34
C LEU A 176 8.56 0.71 4.74
N ALA A 177 9.43 -0.14 4.20
CA ALA A 177 9.01 -1.38 3.54
C ALA A 177 8.16 -2.25 4.49
N GLY A 178 6.95 -2.63 3.99
CA GLY A 178 6.01 -3.48 4.75
C GLY A 178 5.11 -2.73 5.74
N CYS A 179 5.21 -1.40 5.88
CA CYS A 179 4.21 -0.65 6.66
C CYS A 179 2.86 -0.58 5.92
N GLN A 180 1.75 -0.61 6.68
CA GLN A 180 0.37 -0.60 6.17
C GLN A 180 -0.48 0.47 6.86
#